data_e5b1232b88071cb36412a24552310a43
#
_entry.id   e5b1232b88071cb36412a24552310a43
#
_cell.length_a   1.000
_cell.length_b   1.000
_cell.length_c   1.000
_cell.angle_alpha   90.00
_cell.angle_beta   90.00
_cell.angle_gamma   90.00
#
_symmetry.space_group_name_H-M   'P 1'
#
loop_
_entity.id
_entity.type
_entity.pdbx_description
1 polymer ?
#
loop_
_entity_poly.entity_id
_entity_poly.type
_entity_poly.pdbx_seq_one_letter_code
_entity_poly.pdbx_strand_id
1 'polypeptide(L)'
;MRRITDVRLPQRPGSRKPAGLHWLTLDDQDLITATGPMPAGGAMAGESWNGDTLSRRGIDLQINGGLGLAFTELSEQDLPRLLELLELLWRDGVEAIAPTLVTCAVAPLRRSLSVLRM
;
A
#
# COMPACT_ATOMS: atom_id res chain seq x y z
N MET A 1 -4.73 0.22 -23.95
CA MET A 1 -4.44 -1.09 -23.29
C MET A 1 -2.93 -1.26 -23.15
N ARG A 2 -2.41 -1.44 -21.96
CA ARG A 2 -0.98 -1.58 -21.61
C ARG A 2 -0.69 -3.01 -21.14
N ARG A 3 0.49 -3.55 -21.44
CA ARG A 3 0.92 -4.85 -20.94
C ARG A 3 2.21 -4.73 -20.15
N ILE A 4 2.23 -5.35 -18.97
CA ILE A 4 3.40 -5.50 -18.11
C ILE A 4 3.82 -6.97 -18.18
N THR A 5 5.11 -7.23 -18.26
CA THR A 5 5.71 -8.58 -18.33
C THR A 5 6.76 -8.76 -17.24
N ASP A 6 7.16 -9.99 -17.02
CA ASP A 6 8.22 -10.36 -16.08
C ASP A 6 7.99 -9.88 -14.64
N VAL A 7 6.73 -9.90 -14.19
CA VAL A 7 6.34 -9.52 -12.83
C VAL A 7 6.10 -10.75 -11.95
N ARG A 8 6.47 -10.67 -10.69
CA ARG A 8 6.14 -11.69 -9.68
C ARG A 8 4.86 -11.31 -8.97
N LEU A 9 3.97 -12.27 -8.83
CA LEU A 9 2.74 -12.13 -8.03
C LEU A 9 2.89 -12.83 -6.69
N PRO A 10 2.21 -12.35 -5.63
CA PRO A 10 2.18 -13.00 -4.33
C PRO A 10 1.72 -14.44 -4.44
N GLN A 11 2.40 -15.33 -3.78
CA GLN A 11 2.00 -16.73 -3.72
C GLN A 11 0.93 -16.93 -2.63
N ARG A 12 0.08 -17.94 -2.84
CA ARG A 12 -0.83 -18.39 -1.79
C ARG A 12 0.00 -18.93 -0.61
N PRO A 13 -0.38 -18.62 0.64
CA PRO A 13 0.24 -19.23 1.81
C PRO A 13 0.30 -20.75 1.68
N GLY A 14 1.44 -21.34 1.99
CA GLY A 14 1.67 -22.78 1.89
C GLY A 14 2.03 -23.31 0.49
N SER A 15 2.11 -22.45 -0.54
CA SER A 15 2.61 -22.87 -1.84
C SER A 15 4.08 -23.29 -1.76
N ARG A 16 4.40 -24.49 -2.24
CA ARG A 16 5.77 -25.00 -2.36
C ARG A 16 6.39 -24.77 -3.74
N LYS A 17 5.61 -24.24 -4.68
CA LYS A 17 6.11 -23.94 -6.03
C LYS A 17 6.85 -22.61 -6.01
N PRO A 18 8.00 -22.47 -6.70
CA PRO A 18 8.66 -21.18 -6.83
C PRO A 18 7.73 -20.19 -7.55
N ALA A 19 7.80 -18.91 -7.16
CA ALA A 19 7.07 -17.84 -7.83
C ALA A 19 7.59 -17.71 -9.27
N GLY A 20 6.78 -18.07 -10.23
CA GLY A 20 7.06 -17.82 -11.65
C GLY A 20 6.82 -16.36 -12.01
N LEU A 21 7.36 -15.97 -13.17
CA LEU A 21 7.06 -14.67 -13.77
C LEU A 21 5.69 -14.71 -14.44
N HIS A 22 5.00 -13.59 -14.40
CA HIS A 22 3.67 -13.40 -14.97
C HIS A 22 3.64 -12.18 -15.88
N TRP A 23 2.62 -12.11 -16.69
CA TRP A 23 2.22 -10.92 -17.43
C TRP A 23 0.86 -10.42 -16.94
N LEU A 24 0.63 -9.12 -17.11
CA LEU A 24 -0.62 -8.42 -16.80
C LEU A 24 -1.04 -7.58 -18.00
N THR A 25 -2.34 -7.44 -18.24
CA THR A 25 -2.88 -6.40 -19.11
C THR A 25 -3.67 -5.41 -18.30
N LEU A 26 -3.50 -4.13 -18.63
CA LEU A 26 -4.22 -3.02 -18.02
C LEU A 26 -5.11 -2.36 -19.07
N ASP A 27 -6.28 -1.91 -18.66
CA ASP A 27 -7.12 -1.04 -19.48
C ASP A 27 -6.67 0.44 -19.42
N ASP A 28 -7.48 1.31 -19.96
CA ASP A 28 -7.19 2.74 -20.03
C ASP A 28 -7.39 3.47 -18.67
N GLN A 29 -7.90 2.75 -17.67
CA GLN A 29 -8.03 3.20 -16.27
C GLN A 29 -6.99 2.55 -15.35
N ASP A 30 -5.96 1.90 -15.94
CA ASP A 30 -4.92 1.13 -15.22
C ASP A 30 -5.47 -0.03 -14.37
N LEU A 31 -6.66 -0.55 -14.70
CA LEU A 31 -7.20 -1.72 -14.04
C LEU A 31 -6.68 -3.00 -14.70
N ILE A 32 -6.33 -4.00 -13.88
CA ILE A 32 -5.87 -5.30 -14.36
C ILE A 32 -7.06 -6.05 -14.98
N THR A 33 -7.01 -6.27 -16.29
CA THR A 33 -8.06 -6.97 -17.04
C THR A 33 -7.75 -8.44 -17.28
N ALA A 34 -6.47 -8.81 -17.30
CA ALA A 34 -6.05 -10.20 -17.44
C ALA A 34 -4.64 -10.40 -16.86
N THR A 35 -4.34 -11.64 -16.51
CA THR A 35 -3.02 -12.07 -16.04
C THR A 35 -2.78 -13.53 -16.38
N GLY A 36 -1.54 -13.92 -16.57
CA GLY A 36 -1.13 -15.30 -16.81
C GLY A 36 0.36 -15.51 -16.58
N PRO A 37 0.80 -16.77 -16.53
CA PRO A 37 2.23 -17.07 -16.45
C PRO A 37 2.95 -16.60 -17.73
N MET A 38 4.22 -16.21 -17.60
CA MET A 38 5.06 -15.95 -18.75
C MET A 38 5.22 -17.23 -19.59
N PRO A 39 5.20 -17.13 -20.93
CA PRO A 39 5.38 -18.28 -21.78
C PRO A 39 6.77 -18.93 -21.61
N ALA A 40 6.85 -20.23 -21.85
CA ALA A 40 8.13 -20.91 -21.91
C ALA A 40 9.00 -20.28 -23.01
N GLY A 41 10.19 -19.79 -22.64
CA GLY A 41 11.06 -19.02 -23.56
C GLY A 41 11.08 -17.51 -23.28
N GLY A 42 10.20 -17.00 -22.42
CA GLY A 42 10.30 -15.66 -21.82
C GLY A 42 9.97 -14.48 -22.74
N ALA A 43 9.72 -14.69 -24.05
CA ALA A 43 9.48 -13.57 -24.97
C ALA A 43 7.98 -13.22 -25.05
N MET A 44 7.63 -12.04 -24.52
CA MET A 44 6.31 -11.44 -24.69
C MET A 44 6.44 -9.92 -24.82
N ALA A 45 5.74 -9.34 -25.81
CA ALA A 45 5.75 -7.89 -26.00
C ALA A 45 5.04 -7.18 -24.84
N GLY A 46 5.70 -6.19 -24.26
CA GLY A 46 5.19 -5.40 -23.13
C GLY A 46 6.32 -4.68 -22.41
N GLU A 47 5.98 -3.95 -21.36
CA GLU A 47 6.90 -3.31 -20.44
C GLU A 47 7.43 -4.36 -19.46
N SER A 48 8.71 -4.69 -19.52
CA SER A 48 9.30 -5.66 -18.58
C SER A 48 9.56 -5.00 -17.22
N TRP A 49 9.11 -5.67 -16.15
CA TRP A 49 9.41 -5.28 -14.76
C TRP A 49 10.56 -6.10 -14.15
N ASN A 50 11.32 -6.81 -14.97
CA ASN A 50 12.58 -7.47 -14.60
C ASN A 50 12.51 -8.35 -13.35
N GLY A 51 11.36 -8.93 -13.05
CA GLY A 51 11.16 -9.78 -11.87
C GLY A 51 10.75 -9.03 -10.61
N ASP A 52 10.41 -7.76 -10.70
CA ASP A 52 9.82 -7.02 -9.59
C ASP A 52 8.50 -7.65 -9.12
N THR A 53 8.16 -7.42 -7.87
CA THR A 53 6.95 -8.01 -7.27
C THR A 53 5.81 -7.00 -7.23
N LEU A 54 4.67 -7.37 -7.80
CA LEU A 54 3.42 -6.66 -7.65
C LEU A 54 2.61 -7.31 -6.52
N SER A 55 2.18 -6.53 -5.55
CA SER A 55 1.28 -6.95 -4.47
C SER A 55 0.11 -5.98 -4.33
N ARG A 56 -0.88 -6.34 -3.53
CA ARG A 56 -1.84 -5.38 -3.02
C ARG A 56 -1.12 -4.35 -2.17
N ARG A 57 -1.71 -3.18 -2.02
CA ARG A 57 -1.24 -2.19 -1.05
C ARG A 57 -1.28 -2.76 0.36
N GLY A 58 -0.38 -2.29 1.19
CA GLY A 58 -0.29 -2.72 2.58
C GLY A 58 -1.32 -2.04 3.48
N ILE A 59 -1.54 -2.64 4.64
CA ILE A 59 -2.25 -2.00 5.76
C ILE A 59 -1.23 -1.91 6.89
N ASP A 60 -0.97 -0.69 7.36
CA ASP A 60 -0.13 -0.49 8.55
C ASP A 60 -0.99 -0.71 9.79
N LEU A 61 -0.80 -1.83 10.46
CA LEU A 61 -1.59 -2.23 11.62
C LEU A 61 -1.21 -1.49 12.92
N GLN A 62 -0.12 -0.71 12.90
CA GLN A 62 0.32 0.04 14.06
C GLN A 62 1.19 1.22 13.64
N ILE A 63 0.60 2.41 13.58
CA ILE A 63 1.33 3.65 13.33
C ILE A 63 1.05 4.66 14.45
N ASN A 64 2.09 5.21 15.06
CA ASN A 64 1.98 6.15 16.18
C ASN A 64 2.04 7.62 15.74
N GLY A 65 2.32 7.86 14.46
CA GLY A 65 2.48 9.19 13.87
C GLY A 65 3.47 9.19 12.73
N GLY A 66 3.85 10.36 12.27
CA GLY A 66 4.82 10.55 11.19
C GLY A 66 4.93 12.03 10.82
N LEU A 67 5.93 12.41 10.04
CA LEU A 67 6.19 13.81 9.65
C LEU A 67 6.23 14.79 10.84
N GLY A 68 6.71 14.33 12.01
CA GLY A 68 6.75 15.12 13.24
C GLY A 68 5.45 15.15 14.04
N LEU A 69 4.36 14.48 13.57
CA LEU A 69 3.14 14.29 14.35
C LEU A 69 3.27 13.10 15.29
N ALA A 70 2.76 13.24 16.50
CA ALA A 70 2.47 12.15 17.42
C ALA A 70 0.94 12.02 17.57
N PHE A 71 0.39 10.85 17.26
CA PHE A 71 -1.08 10.69 17.26
C PHE A 71 -1.72 10.87 18.62
N THR A 72 -0.96 10.77 19.71
CA THR A 72 -1.43 11.07 21.06
C THR A 72 -1.59 12.55 21.36
N GLU A 73 -1.04 13.43 20.51
CA GLU A 73 -1.02 14.89 20.73
C GLU A 73 -1.79 15.67 19.67
N LEU A 74 -2.54 14.97 18.79
CA LEU A 74 -3.27 15.59 17.70
C LEU A 74 -4.27 16.65 18.17
N SER A 75 -4.34 17.71 17.40
CA SER A 75 -5.33 18.78 17.46
C SER A 75 -5.90 19.05 16.05
N GLU A 76 -6.99 19.81 15.94
CA GLU A 76 -7.55 20.18 14.64
C GLU A 76 -6.57 20.97 13.76
N GLN A 77 -5.61 21.67 14.37
CA GLN A 77 -4.58 22.41 13.64
C GLN A 77 -3.60 21.49 12.90
N ASP A 78 -3.52 20.22 13.29
CA ASP A 78 -2.64 19.21 12.69
C ASP A 78 -3.25 18.52 11.47
N LEU A 79 -4.54 18.77 11.16
CA LEU A 79 -5.25 18.14 10.04
C LEU A 79 -4.51 18.27 8.69
N PRO A 80 -3.99 19.45 8.29
CA PRO A 80 -3.25 19.53 7.02
C PRO A 80 -2.02 18.64 7.00
N ARG A 81 -1.30 18.57 8.12
CA ARG A 81 -0.10 17.73 8.24
C ARG A 81 -0.44 16.24 8.30
N LEU A 82 -1.58 15.89 8.91
CA LEU A 82 -2.09 14.53 8.93
C LEU A 82 -2.46 14.06 7.51
N LEU A 83 -3.12 14.90 6.72
CA LEU A 83 -3.43 14.60 5.32
C LEU A 83 -2.17 14.41 4.49
N GLU A 84 -1.16 15.25 4.66
CA GLU A 84 0.15 15.09 4.01
C GLU A 84 0.80 13.74 4.36
N LEU A 85 0.72 13.31 5.62
CA LEU A 85 1.20 12.00 6.04
C LEU A 85 0.44 10.87 5.35
N LEU A 86 -0.89 10.95 5.26
CA LEU A 86 -1.71 9.94 4.59
C LEU A 86 -1.38 9.85 3.08
N GLU A 87 -1.16 10.99 2.42
CA GLU A 87 -0.74 11.02 1.02
C GLU A 87 0.64 10.39 0.81
N LEU A 88 1.59 10.65 1.73
CA LEU A 88 2.91 10.02 1.69
C LEU A 88 2.78 8.50 1.81
N LEU A 89 2.05 8.02 2.80
CA LEU A 89 1.81 6.59 3.01
C LEU A 89 1.13 5.94 1.81
N TRP A 90 0.15 6.63 1.20
CA TRP A 90 -0.51 6.17 -0.01
C TRP A 90 0.47 6.01 -1.18
N ARG A 91 1.38 6.97 -1.38
CA ARG A 91 2.44 6.86 -2.40
C ARG A 91 3.40 5.70 -2.13
N ASP A 92 3.66 5.43 -0.86
CA ASP A 92 4.53 4.33 -0.42
C ASP A 92 3.81 2.96 -0.43
N GLY A 93 2.57 2.91 -0.91
CA GLY A 93 1.82 1.67 -1.09
C GLY A 93 1.03 1.21 0.12
N VAL A 94 0.75 2.10 1.08
CA VAL A 94 -0.12 1.83 2.24
C VAL A 94 -1.52 2.37 1.94
N GLU A 95 -2.55 1.51 1.89
CA GLU A 95 -3.93 1.91 1.60
C GLU A 95 -4.76 2.22 2.84
N ALA A 96 -4.36 1.71 3.99
CA ALA A 96 -5.06 1.93 5.25
C ALA A 96 -4.08 1.87 6.42
N ILE A 97 -4.42 2.58 7.48
CA ILE A 97 -3.64 2.59 8.73
C ILE A 97 -4.53 2.27 9.93
N ALA A 98 -3.94 1.68 10.96
CA ALA A 98 -4.52 1.60 12.30
C ALA A 98 -3.80 2.59 13.22
N PRO A 99 -4.32 3.82 13.39
CA PRO A 99 -3.71 4.81 14.27
C PRO A 99 -3.58 4.29 15.68
N THR A 100 -2.38 4.30 16.24
CA THR A 100 -2.10 3.79 17.56
C THR A 100 -1.80 4.95 18.51
N LEU A 101 -2.62 5.07 19.55
CA LEU A 101 -2.43 6.05 20.62
C LEU A 101 -1.71 5.35 21.77
N VAL A 102 -0.46 5.72 22.03
CA VAL A 102 0.26 5.20 23.19
C VAL A 102 -0.35 5.73 24.47
N THR A 103 -0.02 5.12 25.61
CA THR A 103 -0.55 5.48 26.91
C THR A 103 -0.35 6.98 27.20
N CYS A 104 -1.44 7.68 27.43
CA CYS A 104 -1.45 9.11 27.73
C CYS A 104 -2.63 9.46 28.66
N ALA A 105 -2.70 10.71 29.12
CA ALA A 105 -3.81 11.20 29.91
C ALA A 105 -5.13 11.21 29.11
N VAL A 106 -6.27 11.14 29.79
CA VAL A 106 -7.61 11.05 29.17
C VAL A 106 -7.94 12.25 28.28
N ALA A 107 -7.54 13.45 28.67
CA ALA A 107 -7.86 14.66 27.89
C ALA A 107 -7.16 14.68 26.52
N PRO A 108 -5.84 14.48 26.40
CA PRO A 108 -5.18 14.29 25.11
C PRO A 108 -5.77 13.15 24.29
N LEU A 109 -6.04 12.00 24.90
CA LEU A 109 -6.64 10.85 24.24
C LEU A 109 -7.97 11.22 23.56
N ARG A 110 -8.87 11.86 24.29
CA ARG A 110 -10.18 12.27 23.75
C ARG A 110 -10.03 13.27 22.60
N ARG A 111 -9.13 14.24 22.72
CA ARG A 111 -8.86 15.22 21.66
C ARG A 111 -8.36 14.54 20.40
N SER A 112 -7.34 13.70 20.51
CA SER A 112 -6.77 12.98 19.36
C SER A 112 -7.79 12.07 18.68
N LEU A 113 -8.63 11.35 19.45
CA LEU A 113 -9.71 10.53 18.89
C LEU A 113 -10.75 11.37 18.14
N SER A 114 -11.03 12.59 18.59
CA SER A 114 -11.95 13.49 17.87
C SER A 114 -11.37 13.89 16.51
N VAL A 115 -10.08 14.19 16.44
CA VAL A 115 -9.40 14.54 15.19
C VAL A 115 -9.35 13.34 14.21
N LEU A 116 -9.04 12.15 14.71
CA LEU A 116 -8.96 10.94 13.89
C LEU A 116 -10.33 10.45 13.35
N ARG A 117 -11.44 11.01 13.86
CA ARG A 117 -12.80 10.71 13.41
C ARG A 117 -13.37 11.69 12.39
N MET A 118 -12.66 12.77 12.10
CA MET A 118 -13.04 13.76 11.10
C MET A 118 -12.84 13.25 9.68
#